data_8ce3439d2f1ba9e7fdaf25b0e1903f88
#
_entry.id   8ce3439d2f1ba9e7fdaf25b0e1903f88
#
_cell.length_a   1.000
_cell.length_b   1.000
_cell.length_c   1.000
_cell.angle_alpha   90.00
_cell.angle_beta   90.00
_cell.angle_gamma   90.00
#
_symmetry.space_group_name_H-M   'P 1'
#
loop_
_entity.id
_entity.type
_entity.pdbx_description
1 polymer ?
#
loop_
_entity_poly.entity_id
_entity_poly.type
_entity_poly.pdbx_seq_one_letter_code
_entity_poly.pdbx_strand_id
1 'polypeptide(L)'
;MTHLEAPVKVRLLGFGSIEVDGREYEHDVVIEGGRVRQRKKKPSKPYRNEFGHTPLSAEEELPWGGSRLIIGPGAYGSLPIMAEVVEEAGRRGVDLAALPTEDACQLIASLDEREVYAVLHVTC
;
A
#
# COMPACT_ATOMS: atom_id res chain seq x y z
N MET A 1 -28.18 9.40 -2.22
CA MET A 1 -27.53 9.50 -2.38
C MET A 1 -26.66 9.36 -2.34
N THR A 2 -26.32 9.24 -2.18
CA THR A 2 -25.59 9.13 -2.20
C THR A 2 -24.63 9.44 -2.15
N HIS A 3 -24.05 9.33 -1.89
CA HIS A 3 -23.16 9.50 -1.82
C HIS A 3 -22.20 9.62 -1.79
N LEU A 4 -22.43 10.48 -1.58
CA LEU A 4 -21.36 10.51 -1.90
C LEU A 4 -20.11 10.25 -1.53
N GLU A 5 -19.49 9.95 -2.04
CA GLU A 5 -18.29 9.26 -1.65
C GLU A 5 -17.14 10.14 -2.03
N ALA A 6 -16.26 10.44 -1.06
CA ALA A 6 -15.06 11.17 -1.34
C ALA A 6 -14.00 10.17 -1.79
N PRO A 7 -13.50 10.21 -3.02
CA PRO A 7 -12.37 9.37 -3.41
C PRO A 7 -11.12 9.80 -2.67
N VAL A 8 -10.21 8.86 -2.41
CA VAL A 8 -8.91 9.18 -1.82
C VAL A 8 -8.01 9.68 -2.95
N LYS A 9 -7.49 10.88 -2.79
CA LYS A 9 -6.58 11.47 -3.79
C LYS A 9 -5.15 11.18 -3.38
N VAL A 10 -4.50 10.31 -4.12
CA VAL A 10 -3.12 9.90 -3.85
C VAL A 10 -2.26 10.25 -5.03
N ARG A 11 -1.09 10.83 -4.75
CA ARG A 11 -0.17 11.23 -5.80
C ARG A 11 1.26 11.07 -5.32
N LEU A 12 2.07 10.34 -6.08
CA LEU A 12 3.49 10.23 -5.82
C LEU A 12 4.13 11.55 -6.24
N LEU A 13 4.70 12.30 -5.29
CA LEU A 13 5.26 13.62 -5.55
C LEU A 13 6.66 13.54 -6.15
N GLY A 14 7.35 12.45 -5.88
CA GLY A 14 8.70 12.23 -6.33
C GLY A 14 9.30 11.10 -5.55
N PHE A 15 10.59 10.89 -5.69
CA PHE A 15 11.28 9.85 -4.94
C PHE A 15 11.26 10.22 -3.44
N GLY A 16 10.64 9.36 -2.66
CA GLY A 16 10.63 9.52 -1.21
C GLY A 16 9.44 10.27 -0.63
N SER A 17 8.49 10.76 -1.45
CA SER A 17 7.34 11.45 -0.89
C SER A 17 6.06 11.18 -1.66
N ILE A 18 4.95 11.20 -0.93
CA ILE A 18 3.62 10.91 -1.46
C ILE A 18 2.61 11.86 -0.80
N GLU A 19 1.63 12.28 -1.57
CA GLU A 19 0.56 13.11 -1.06
C GLU A 19 -0.73 12.30 -1.00
N VAL A 20 -1.40 12.33 0.15
CA VAL A 20 -2.70 11.68 0.32
C VAL A 20 -3.67 12.74 0.84
N ASP A 21 -4.71 13.02 0.04
CA ASP A 21 -5.74 14.00 0.37
C ASP A 21 -5.16 15.35 0.77
N GLY A 22 -4.14 15.80 0.04
CA GLY A 22 -3.53 17.11 0.26
C GLY A 22 -2.45 17.15 1.33
N ARG A 23 -2.18 16.01 2.00
CA ARG A 23 -1.14 15.95 3.02
C ARG A 23 0.05 15.15 2.50
N GLU A 24 1.25 15.70 2.67
CA GLU A 24 2.49 15.06 2.22
C GLU A 24 3.07 14.16 3.30
N TYR A 25 3.56 12.98 2.88
CA TYR A 25 4.24 12.01 3.74
C TYR A 25 5.57 11.66 3.11
N GLU A 26 6.62 11.64 3.91
CA GLU A 26 7.97 11.30 3.45
C GLU A 26 8.38 9.90 3.88
N HIS A 27 7.41 9.00 3.96
CA HIS A 27 7.61 7.61 4.34
C HIS A 27 6.52 6.76 3.71
N ASP A 28 6.71 5.45 3.70
CA ASP A 28 5.68 4.53 3.22
C ASP A 28 4.41 4.70 4.05
N VAL A 29 3.27 4.64 3.38
CA VAL A 29 1.97 4.80 4.04
C VAL A 29 1.13 3.55 3.88
N VAL A 30 0.25 3.34 4.86
CA VAL A 30 -0.80 2.33 4.83
C VAL A 30 -2.12 3.07 4.88
N ILE A 31 -3.04 2.69 4.01
CA ILE A 31 -4.39 3.25 4.00
C ILE A 31 -5.36 2.15 4.36
N GLU A 32 -6.20 2.38 5.36
CA GLU A 32 -7.19 1.42 5.84
C GLU A 32 -8.56 2.08 5.88
N GLY A 33 -9.41 1.77 4.89
CA GLY A 33 -10.73 2.36 4.81
C GLY A 33 -10.69 3.88 4.76
N GLY A 34 -9.67 4.43 4.08
CA GLY A 34 -9.46 5.86 3.96
C GLY A 34 -8.60 6.49 5.05
N ARG A 35 -8.27 5.74 6.10
CA ARG A 35 -7.38 6.24 7.16
C ARG A 35 -5.94 5.99 6.80
N VAL A 36 -5.09 7.00 6.97
CA VAL A 36 -3.68 6.93 6.57
C VAL A 36 -2.81 6.82 7.82
N ARG A 37 -1.86 5.89 7.78
CA ARG A 37 -0.83 5.77 8.82
C ARG A 37 0.51 5.43 8.19
N GLN A 38 1.58 5.58 8.96
CA GLN A 38 2.90 5.17 8.51
C GLN A 38 2.99 3.65 8.48
N ARG A 39 3.64 3.11 7.44
CA ARG A 39 3.93 1.68 7.38
C ARG A 39 4.88 1.29 8.51
N LYS A 40 4.58 0.21 9.21
CA LYS A 40 5.43 -0.33 10.29
C LYS A 40 6.22 -1.49 9.72
N LYS A 41 7.40 -1.21 9.18
CA LYS A 41 8.21 -2.22 8.49
C LYS A 41 9.21 -2.96 9.39
N LYS A 42 9.26 -2.62 10.67
CA LYS A 42 10.20 -3.23 11.59
C LYS A 42 10.16 -4.77 11.59
N PRO A 43 8.97 -5.41 11.57
CA PRO A 43 8.93 -6.88 11.53
C PRO A 43 9.54 -7.49 10.28
N SER A 44 9.68 -6.71 9.21
CA SER A 44 10.24 -7.20 7.94
C SER A 44 11.75 -6.98 7.83
N LYS A 45 12.33 -6.17 8.72
CA LYS A 45 13.77 -5.86 8.65
C LYS A 45 14.68 -7.08 8.72
N PRO A 46 14.37 -8.14 9.47
CA PRO A 46 15.21 -9.34 9.47
C PRO A 46 15.40 -9.99 8.09
N TYR A 47 14.49 -9.74 7.15
CA TYR A 47 14.56 -10.32 5.81
C TYR A 47 15.32 -9.45 4.81
N ARG A 48 15.82 -8.30 5.24
CA ARG A 48 16.47 -7.34 4.36
C ARG A 48 17.66 -7.91 3.62
N ASN A 49 18.49 -8.70 4.30
CA ASN A 49 19.69 -9.26 3.69
C ASN A 49 19.36 -10.25 2.57
N GLU A 50 18.25 -10.97 2.72
CA GLU A 50 17.82 -11.95 1.71
C GLU A 50 17.32 -11.26 0.43
N PHE A 51 16.65 -10.12 0.58
CA PHE A 51 16.00 -9.45 -0.55
C PHE A 51 16.73 -8.20 -1.05
N GLY A 52 17.78 -7.75 -0.37
CA GLY A 52 18.48 -6.51 -0.73
C GLY A 52 17.77 -5.24 -0.32
N HIS A 53 16.50 -5.34 0.06
CA HIS A 53 15.65 -4.27 0.57
C HIS A 53 14.78 -4.84 1.67
N THR A 54 14.23 -3.98 2.54
CA THR A 54 13.25 -4.46 3.51
C THR A 54 11.97 -4.83 2.76
N PRO A 55 11.63 -6.11 2.66
CA PRO A 55 10.48 -6.53 1.86
C PRO A 55 9.17 -6.27 2.60
N LEU A 56 8.04 -6.45 1.90
CA LEU A 56 6.74 -6.50 2.55
C LEU A 56 6.53 -7.94 3.02
N SER A 57 6.34 -8.15 4.32
CA SER A 57 6.14 -9.47 4.89
C SER A 57 4.77 -9.58 5.55
N ALA A 58 4.30 -10.81 5.74
CA ALA A 58 3.03 -11.07 6.41
C ALA A 58 3.09 -10.80 7.91
N GLU A 59 4.29 -10.55 8.46
CA GLU A 59 4.46 -10.23 9.87
C GLU A 59 4.16 -8.77 10.17
N GLU A 60 4.06 -7.92 9.15
CA GLU A 60 3.64 -6.54 9.32
C GLU A 60 2.13 -6.48 9.57
N GLU A 61 1.69 -5.38 10.18
CA GLU A 61 0.26 -5.14 10.36
C GLU A 61 -0.31 -4.61 9.04
N LEU A 62 -0.67 -5.53 8.14
CA LEU A 62 -1.21 -5.16 6.84
C LEU A 62 -2.70 -4.89 6.93
N PRO A 63 -3.24 -4.04 6.03
CA PRO A 63 -4.66 -3.65 6.10
C PRO A 63 -5.55 -4.67 5.40
N TRP A 64 -5.83 -5.76 6.07
CA TRP A 64 -6.62 -6.87 5.54
C TRP A 64 -8.13 -6.66 5.57
N GLY A 65 -8.60 -5.52 6.05
CA GLY A 65 -10.03 -5.30 6.35
C GLY A 65 -10.96 -5.19 5.14
N GLY A 66 -10.44 -5.04 3.94
CA GLY A 66 -11.25 -4.91 2.74
C GLY A 66 -11.24 -6.17 1.89
N SER A 67 -11.93 -6.11 0.75
CA SER A 67 -11.95 -7.21 -0.21
C SER A 67 -10.71 -7.23 -1.11
N ARG A 68 -9.93 -6.16 -1.09
CA ARG A 68 -8.74 -6.01 -1.94
C ARG A 68 -7.64 -5.32 -1.14
N LEU A 69 -6.41 -5.76 -1.34
CA LEU A 69 -5.23 -5.06 -0.83
C LEU A 69 -4.43 -4.57 -2.03
N ILE A 70 -4.25 -3.26 -2.12
CA ILE A 70 -3.49 -2.63 -3.20
C ILE A 70 -2.07 -2.39 -2.69
N ILE A 71 -1.07 -2.81 -3.46
CA ILE A 71 0.32 -2.58 -3.11
C ILE A 71 0.99 -1.78 -4.21
N GLY A 72 1.51 -0.60 -3.85
CA GLY A 72 2.35 0.19 -4.74
C GLY A 72 3.80 -0.02 -4.35
N PRO A 73 4.57 -0.78 -5.14
CA PRO A 73 5.92 -1.18 -4.76
C PRO A 73 7.00 -0.14 -5.03
N GLY A 74 6.63 1.12 -5.18
CA GLY A 74 7.58 2.21 -5.36
C GLY A 74 7.70 2.67 -6.80
N ALA A 75 8.49 3.73 -7.01
CA ALA A 75 8.64 4.36 -8.33
C ALA A 75 9.17 3.39 -9.38
N TYR A 76 10.02 2.46 -9.00
CA TYR A 76 10.60 1.47 -9.90
C TYR A 76 10.10 0.05 -9.63
N GLY A 77 9.10 -0.09 -8.76
CA GLY A 77 8.54 -1.39 -8.45
C GLY A 77 9.46 -2.32 -7.69
N SER A 78 10.43 -1.78 -6.96
CA SER A 78 11.51 -2.58 -6.35
C SER A 78 11.19 -3.15 -4.98
N LEU A 79 10.07 -2.80 -4.35
CA LEU A 79 9.69 -3.38 -3.06
C LEU A 79 9.38 -4.87 -3.25
N PRO A 80 10.17 -5.78 -2.67
CA PRO A 80 9.84 -7.20 -2.77
C PRO A 80 8.61 -7.52 -1.92
N ILE A 81 7.72 -8.34 -2.45
CA ILE A 81 6.56 -8.83 -1.73
C ILE A 81 6.82 -10.30 -1.43
N MET A 82 6.93 -10.65 -0.15
CA MET A 82 7.22 -12.03 0.22
C MET A 82 6.03 -12.94 -0.11
N ALA A 83 6.34 -14.19 -0.47
CA ALA A 83 5.32 -15.17 -0.86
C ALA A 83 4.24 -15.35 0.21
N GLU A 84 4.60 -15.23 1.47
CA GLU A 84 3.67 -15.36 2.58
C GLU A 84 2.57 -14.31 2.56
N VAL A 85 2.84 -13.13 2.00
CA VAL A 85 1.81 -12.10 1.84
C VAL A 85 0.75 -12.58 0.85
N VAL A 86 1.20 -13.17 -0.26
CA VAL A 86 0.30 -13.70 -1.29
C VAL A 86 -0.54 -14.85 -0.71
N GLU A 87 0.11 -15.72 0.06
CA GLU A 87 -0.58 -16.85 0.71
C GLU A 87 -1.62 -16.37 1.71
N GLU A 88 -1.28 -15.37 2.51
CA GLU A 88 -2.20 -14.82 3.49
C GLU A 88 -3.41 -14.18 2.83
N ALA A 89 -3.19 -13.46 1.73
CA ALA A 89 -4.28 -12.88 0.95
C ALA A 89 -5.24 -13.97 0.48
N GLY A 90 -4.69 -15.08 -0.02
CA GLY A 90 -5.50 -16.21 -0.46
C GLY A 90 -6.32 -16.83 0.67
N ARG A 91 -5.72 -17.01 1.85
CA ARG A 91 -6.42 -17.55 3.01
C ARG A 91 -7.56 -16.65 3.47
N ARG A 92 -7.39 -15.34 3.33
CA ARG A 92 -8.40 -14.37 3.75
C ARG A 92 -9.43 -14.05 2.66
N GLY A 93 -9.25 -14.58 1.47
CA GLY A 93 -10.11 -14.25 0.34
C GLY A 93 -9.95 -12.80 -0.11
N VAL A 94 -8.78 -12.20 0.14
CA VAL A 94 -8.48 -10.82 -0.25
C VAL A 94 -7.78 -10.83 -1.61
N ASP A 95 -8.26 -9.98 -2.51
CA ASP A 95 -7.69 -9.83 -3.84
C ASP A 95 -6.45 -8.94 -3.75
N LEU A 96 -5.29 -9.46 -4.14
CA LEU A 96 -4.03 -8.74 -4.04
C LEU A 96 -3.69 -8.07 -5.38
N ALA A 97 -3.63 -6.75 -5.38
CA ALA A 97 -3.33 -5.97 -6.58
C ALA A 97 -2.00 -5.23 -6.39
N ALA A 98 -0.92 -5.80 -6.92
CA ALA A 98 0.40 -5.16 -6.89
C ALA A 98 0.63 -4.47 -8.23
N LEU A 99 0.70 -3.15 -8.22
CA LEU A 99 0.80 -2.31 -9.40
C LEU A 99 1.88 -1.27 -9.18
N PRO A 100 2.57 -0.80 -10.25
CA PRO A 100 3.47 0.36 -10.09
C PRO A 100 2.75 1.44 -9.29
N THR A 101 3.47 2.14 -8.41
CA THR A 101 2.83 3.05 -7.45
C THR A 101 1.94 4.07 -8.14
N GLU A 102 2.34 4.57 -9.30
CA GLU A 102 1.51 5.52 -10.04
C GLU A 102 0.19 4.92 -10.47
N ASP A 103 0.21 3.66 -10.96
CA ASP A 103 -1.02 2.95 -11.34
C ASP A 103 -1.85 2.61 -10.12
N ALA A 104 -1.21 2.29 -9.00
CA ALA A 104 -1.91 2.05 -7.73
C ALA A 104 -2.65 3.31 -7.29
N CYS A 105 -2.03 4.48 -7.45
CA CYS A 105 -2.68 5.75 -7.13
C CYS A 105 -3.92 5.98 -7.99
N GLN A 106 -3.85 5.63 -9.28
CA GLN A 106 -5.00 5.78 -10.18
C GLN A 106 -6.13 4.83 -9.80
N LEU A 107 -5.79 3.60 -9.45
CA LEU A 107 -6.80 2.64 -8.99
C LEU A 107 -7.49 3.13 -7.72
N ILE A 108 -6.71 3.62 -6.77
CA ILE A 108 -7.24 4.16 -5.51
C ILE A 108 -8.21 5.30 -5.79
N ALA A 109 -7.87 6.19 -6.72
CA ALA A 109 -8.72 7.33 -7.05
C ALA A 109 -10.07 6.92 -7.65
N SER A 110 -10.19 5.69 -8.15
CA SER A 110 -11.43 5.19 -8.73
C SER A 110 -12.35 4.53 -7.69
N LEU A 111 -11.92 4.43 -6.43
CA LEU A 111 -12.64 3.72 -5.39
C LEU A 111 -13.22 4.68 -4.35
N ASP A 112 -14.29 4.24 -3.68
CA ASP A 112 -14.79 4.89 -2.49
C ASP A 112 -13.71 4.75 -1.40
N GLU A 113 -13.50 5.82 -0.62
CA GLU A 113 -12.47 5.81 0.41
C GLU A 113 -12.59 4.63 1.38
N ARG A 114 -13.82 4.19 1.66
CA ARG A 114 -14.06 3.07 2.57
C ARG A 114 -13.60 1.73 2.00
N GLU A 115 -13.37 1.67 0.70
CA GLU A 115 -12.90 0.47 0.01
C GLU A 115 -11.39 0.46 -0.20
N VAL A 116 -10.69 1.52 0.22
CA VAL A 116 -9.26 1.64 -0.02
C VAL A 116 -8.48 1.01 1.12
N TYR A 117 -7.79 -0.07 0.81
CA TYR A 117 -6.85 -0.76 1.69
C TYR A 117 -5.57 -0.94 0.90
N ALA A 118 -4.52 -0.23 1.29
CA ALA A 118 -3.33 -0.13 0.45
C ALA A 118 -2.06 0.02 1.29
N VAL A 119 -0.96 -0.45 0.72
CA VAL A 119 0.40 -0.18 1.20
C VAL A 119 1.15 0.48 0.06
N LEU A 120 1.66 1.67 0.29
CA LEU A 120 2.33 2.44 -0.76
C LEU A 120 3.77 2.74 -0.34
N HIS A 121 4.70 2.18 -1.11
CA HIS A 121 6.14 2.40 -0.95
C HIS A 121 6.51 3.66 -1.73
N VAL A 122 7.27 4.57 -1.12
CA VAL A 122 7.53 5.89 -1.71
C VAL A 122 8.91 6.05 -2.33
N THR A 123 9.78 5.08 -2.16
CA THR A 123 11.11 5.12 -2.78
C THR A 123 11.16 4.19 -3.98
N CYS A 124 12.20 3.43 -4.15
CA CYS A 124 12.30 2.57 -5.33
C CYS A 124 11.36 1.39 -5.30
#